data_91e8351f12798b938ab53fd32d12dcbc
#
_entry.id   91e8351f12798b938ab53fd32d12dcbc
#
_cell.length_a   1.000
_cell.length_b   1.000
_cell.length_c   1.000
_cell.angle_alpha   90.00
_cell.angle_beta   90.00
_cell.angle_gamma   90.00
#
_symmetry.space_group_name_H-M   'P 1'
#
loop_
_entity.id
_entity.type
_entity.pdbx_description
1 polymer ?
#
loop_
_entity_poly.entity_id
_entity_poly.type
_entity_poly.pdbx_seq_one_letter_code
_entity_poly.pdbx_strand_id
1 'polypeptide(L)'
;YDEDSGVRYNKGTNVQFVAAGNTGFAYVSTQRLDSAFEDRFIKVQLDYLTPEEEAALMMQRYPLVKASAAAQLAEIARLLRQAEQKEALTVSLSTRQVLDAAAYLQLGYSVREVVEEVILTNYVIAGEQLVARSLVQMV
;
A
#
# COMPACT_ATOMS: atom_id res chain seq x y z
N TYR A 1 18.53 24.61 12.47
CA TYR A 1 18.35 26.01 12.10
C TYR A 1 17.09 26.12 11.25
N ASP A 2 16.18 26.93 11.69
CA ASP A 2 14.96 27.25 10.95
C ASP A 2 15.24 28.55 10.16
N GLU A 3 15.21 28.44 8.84
CA GLU A 3 15.55 29.58 7.96
C GLU A 3 14.50 30.69 8.02
N ASP A 4 13.23 30.33 8.24
CA ASP A 4 12.13 31.30 8.28
C ASP A 4 12.13 32.14 9.55
N SER A 5 12.44 31.55 10.70
CA SER A 5 12.48 32.25 12.01
C SER A 5 13.87 32.71 12.43
N GLY A 6 14.92 32.25 11.76
CA GLY A 6 16.32 32.51 12.14
C GLY A 6 16.73 31.86 13.48
N VAL A 7 15.91 30.96 14.02
CA VAL A 7 16.13 30.33 15.32
C VAL A 7 16.91 29.06 15.20
N ARG A 8 17.90 28.86 16.07
CA ARG A 8 18.63 27.59 16.16
C ARG A 8 18.03 26.73 17.28
N TYR A 9 17.52 25.58 16.92
CA TYR A 9 17.07 24.56 17.86
C TYR A 9 18.16 23.53 18.08
N ASN A 10 18.48 23.26 19.35
CA ASN A 10 19.42 22.19 19.70
C ASN A 10 18.63 20.92 20.02
N LYS A 11 19.09 19.80 19.48
CA LYS A 11 18.53 18.48 19.78
C LYS A 11 18.77 18.14 21.26
N GLY A 12 17.71 17.78 21.97
CA GLY A 12 17.82 17.24 23.34
C GLY A 12 18.53 15.87 23.33
N THR A 13 19.10 15.47 24.46
CA THR A 13 19.90 14.25 24.60
C THR A 13 19.15 12.95 24.26
N ASN A 14 17.82 12.93 24.48
CA ASN A 14 16.99 11.73 24.27
C ASN A 14 16.03 11.86 23.07
N VAL A 15 16.36 12.72 22.11
CA VAL A 15 15.53 12.92 20.90
C VAL A 15 16.12 12.11 19.74
N GLN A 16 15.28 11.33 19.10
CA GLN A 16 15.57 10.67 17.82
C GLN A 16 14.67 11.25 16.74
N PHE A 17 15.22 11.40 15.53
CA PHE A 17 14.45 11.83 14.36
C PHE A 17 14.16 10.58 13.51
N VAL A 18 12.88 10.39 13.20
CA VAL A 18 12.41 9.37 12.27
C VAL A 18 11.68 10.09 11.16
N ALA A 19 12.06 9.82 9.92
CA ALA A 19 11.40 10.35 8.74
C ALA A 19 10.83 9.18 7.93
N ALA A 20 9.62 9.33 7.42
CA ALA A 20 9.01 8.41 6.47
C ALA A 20 8.70 9.17 5.18
N GLY A 21 8.99 8.55 4.06
CA GLY A 21 8.74 9.15 2.75
C GLY A 21 8.55 8.07 1.69
N ASN A 22 7.82 8.41 0.65
CA ASN A 22 7.67 7.55 -0.52
C ASN A 22 8.84 7.81 -1.46
N THR A 23 9.57 6.76 -1.81
CA THR A 23 10.69 6.81 -2.76
C THR A 23 10.28 6.12 -4.04
N GLY A 24 10.50 6.77 -5.20
CA GLY A 24 10.22 6.17 -6.50
C GLY A 24 9.79 7.20 -7.55
N PHE A 25 9.87 6.82 -8.82
CA PHE A 25 9.52 7.69 -9.95
C PHE A 25 8.03 8.01 -10.06
N ALA A 26 7.17 7.20 -9.42
CA ALA A 26 5.71 7.39 -9.43
C ALA A 26 5.22 8.58 -8.56
N TYR A 27 6.07 9.10 -7.69
CA TYR A 27 5.72 10.21 -6.80
C TYR A 27 6.24 11.54 -7.33
N VAL A 28 5.54 12.07 -8.33
CA VAL A 28 5.88 13.30 -9.06
C VAL A 28 5.91 14.56 -8.19
N SER A 29 5.29 14.51 -7.01
CA SER A 29 5.19 15.67 -6.09
C SER A 29 6.21 15.68 -4.95
N THR A 30 7.03 14.63 -4.80
CA THR A 30 8.10 14.63 -3.80
C THR A 30 9.38 15.15 -4.44
N GLN A 31 9.86 16.32 -3.97
CA GLN A 31 11.20 16.76 -4.31
C GLN A 31 12.21 15.69 -3.88
N ARG A 32 13.17 15.39 -4.74
CA ARG A 32 14.31 14.54 -4.37
C ARG A 32 14.95 15.14 -3.11
N LEU A 33 15.02 14.35 -2.07
CA LEU A 33 15.79 14.73 -0.89
C LEU A 33 17.26 14.93 -1.32
N ASP A 34 17.88 15.97 -0.75
CA ASP A 34 19.32 16.19 -0.95
C ASP A 34 20.08 14.94 -0.45
N SER A 35 21.02 14.45 -1.26
CA SER A 35 21.85 13.29 -0.92
C SER A 35 22.58 13.48 0.42
N ALA A 36 23.04 14.69 0.70
CA ALA A 36 23.70 15.02 1.97
C ALA A 36 22.74 14.93 3.16
N PHE A 37 21.44 15.15 2.95
CA PHE A 37 20.42 14.93 3.97
C PHE A 37 20.15 13.43 4.17
N GLU A 38 20.01 12.69 3.07
CA GLU A 38 19.76 11.24 3.09
C GLU A 38 20.89 10.47 3.80
N ASP A 39 22.14 10.87 3.61
CA ASP A 39 23.32 10.22 4.21
C ASP A 39 23.36 10.33 5.74
N ARG A 40 22.55 11.20 6.32
CA ARG A 40 22.44 11.36 7.80
C ARG A 40 21.46 10.38 8.43
N PHE A 41 20.74 9.58 7.64
CA PHE A 41 19.74 8.63 8.13
C PHE A 41 20.13 7.19 7.82
N ILE A 42 19.79 6.29 8.72
CA ILE A 42 19.76 4.87 8.42
C ILE A 42 18.51 4.62 7.60
N LYS A 43 18.70 4.17 6.36
CA LYS A 43 17.58 3.91 5.44
C LYS A 43 17.02 2.51 5.71
N VAL A 44 15.71 2.42 5.90
CA VAL A 44 14.97 1.16 5.98
C VAL A 44 13.93 1.19 4.87
N GLN A 45 14.03 0.27 3.94
CA GLN A 45 13.02 0.07 2.92
C GLN A 45 11.94 -0.88 3.44
N LEU A 46 10.70 -0.50 3.27
CA LEU A 46 9.54 -1.33 3.61
C LEU A 46 8.86 -1.76 2.31
N ASP A 47 8.73 -3.07 2.14
CA ASP A 47 7.99 -3.67 1.05
C ASP A 47 6.58 -4.07 1.51
N TYR A 48 5.75 -4.53 0.58
CA TYR A 48 4.47 -5.12 0.91
C TYR A 48 4.64 -6.41 1.72
N LEU A 49 3.65 -6.69 2.56
CA LEU A 49 3.54 -7.96 3.26
C LEU A 49 3.40 -9.12 2.26
N THR A 50 3.84 -10.32 2.67
CA THR A 50 3.50 -11.54 1.93
C THR A 50 1.99 -11.79 1.98
N PRO A 51 1.41 -12.54 1.03
CA PRO A 51 -0.02 -12.86 1.06
C PRO A 51 -0.48 -13.50 2.37
N GLU A 52 0.36 -14.35 2.96
CA GLU A 52 0.08 -15.02 4.23
C GLU A 52 0.04 -14.03 5.40
N GLU A 53 1.00 -13.12 5.45
CA GLU A 53 1.06 -12.07 6.47
C GLU A 53 -0.10 -11.08 6.32
N GLU A 54 -0.44 -10.71 5.09
CA GLU A 54 -1.55 -9.79 4.80
C GLU A 54 -2.90 -10.43 5.14
N ALA A 55 -3.09 -11.72 4.84
CA ALA A 55 -4.27 -12.48 5.26
C ALA A 55 -4.37 -12.57 6.80
N ALA A 56 -3.26 -12.84 7.48
CA ALA A 56 -3.21 -12.86 8.95
C ALA A 56 -3.56 -11.49 9.54
N LEU A 57 -3.05 -10.40 8.96
CA LEU A 57 -3.36 -9.04 9.37
C LEU A 57 -4.85 -8.71 9.20
N MET A 58 -5.47 -9.12 8.08
CA MET A 58 -6.91 -8.97 7.84
C MET A 58 -7.73 -9.68 8.92
N MET A 59 -7.41 -10.95 9.22
CA MET A 59 -8.12 -11.72 10.24
C MET A 59 -7.92 -11.17 11.65
N GLN A 60 -6.74 -10.65 11.96
CA GLN A 60 -6.46 -9.99 13.23
C GLN A 60 -7.31 -8.71 13.41
N ARG A 61 -7.41 -7.93 12.35
CA ARG A 61 -8.13 -6.65 12.35
C ARG A 61 -9.65 -6.85 12.29
N TYR A 62 -10.09 -7.89 11.59
CA TYR A 62 -11.49 -8.20 11.29
C TYR A 62 -11.79 -9.67 11.60
N PRO A 63 -12.10 -10.01 12.87
CA PRO A 63 -12.20 -11.41 13.32
C PRO A 63 -13.31 -12.24 12.66
N LEU A 64 -14.29 -11.62 12.00
CA LEU A 64 -15.36 -12.33 11.30
C LEU A 64 -14.99 -12.68 9.84
N VAL A 65 -13.87 -12.20 9.34
CA VAL A 65 -13.38 -12.55 8.01
C VAL A 65 -12.90 -13.99 7.99
N LYS A 66 -13.45 -14.78 7.05
CA LYS A 66 -13.05 -16.18 6.87
C LYS A 66 -11.63 -16.26 6.30
N ALA A 67 -10.85 -17.22 6.79
CA ALA A 67 -9.47 -17.44 6.33
C ALA A 67 -9.35 -17.61 4.81
N SER A 68 -10.30 -18.34 4.18
CA SER A 68 -10.32 -18.49 2.72
C SER A 68 -10.54 -17.16 1.97
N ALA A 69 -11.41 -16.30 2.49
CA ALA A 69 -11.67 -14.99 1.88
C ALA A 69 -10.47 -14.05 2.06
N ALA A 70 -9.83 -14.07 3.23
CA ALA A 70 -8.61 -13.30 3.48
C ALA A 70 -7.46 -13.74 2.56
N ALA A 71 -7.24 -15.04 2.42
CA ALA A 71 -6.21 -15.58 1.53
C ALA A 71 -6.48 -15.23 0.06
N GLN A 72 -7.72 -15.34 -0.38
CA GLN A 72 -8.11 -14.98 -1.76
C GLN A 72 -7.89 -13.49 -2.02
N LEU A 73 -8.28 -12.61 -1.10
CA LEU A 73 -8.10 -11.17 -1.24
C LEU A 73 -6.61 -10.77 -1.23
N ALA A 74 -5.79 -11.39 -0.38
CA ALA A 74 -4.35 -11.18 -0.34
C ALA A 74 -3.66 -11.62 -1.65
N GLU A 75 -4.08 -12.74 -2.22
CA GLU A 75 -3.54 -13.22 -3.50
C GLU A 75 -3.93 -12.28 -4.66
N ILE A 76 -5.16 -11.78 -4.68
CA ILE A 76 -5.59 -10.75 -5.64
C ILE A 76 -4.71 -9.51 -5.51
N ALA A 77 -4.46 -9.04 -4.28
CA ALA A 77 -3.60 -7.88 -4.03
C ALA A 77 -2.17 -8.10 -4.56
N ARG A 78 -1.61 -9.30 -4.33
CA ARG A 78 -0.29 -9.68 -4.85
C ARG A 78 -0.22 -9.62 -6.37
N LEU A 79 -1.23 -10.17 -7.05
CA LEU A 79 -1.28 -10.18 -8.52
C LEU A 79 -1.37 -8.78 -9.10
N LEU A 80 -2.21 -7.92 -8.53
CA LEU A 80 -2.36 -6.52 -8.97
C LEU A 80 -1.09 -5.72 -8.76
N ARG A 81 -0.40 -5.89 -7.62
CA ARG A 81 0.91 -5.27 -7.35
C ARG A 81 2.00 -5.75 -8.32
N GLN A 82 2.02 -7.03 -8.63
CA GLN A 82 2.96 -7.56 -9.64
C GLN A 82 2.69 -7.01 -11.04
N ALA A 83 1.44 -6.78 -11.39
CA ALA A 83 1.09 -6.18 -12.68
C ALA A 83 1.52 -4.69 -12.74
N GLU A 84 1.40 -3.97 -11.63
CA GLU A 84 1.91 -2.60 -11.52
C GLU A 84 3.44 -2.57 -11.65
N GLN A 85 4.16 -3.44 -10.95
CA GLN A 85 5.62 -3.53 -11.08
C GLN A 85 6.09 -3.85 -12.50
N LYS A 86 5.26 -4.53 -13.31
CA LYS A 86 5.50 -4.82 -14.71
C LYS A 86 4.96 -3.74 -15.67
N GLU A 87 4.55 -2.61 -15.13
CA GLU A 87 3.99 -1.48 -15.88
C GLU A 87 2.71 -1.80 -16.67
N ALA A 88 2.03 -2.92 -16.31
CA ALA A 88 0.74 -3.28 -16.89
C ALA A 88 -0.44 -2.55 -16.24
N LEU A 89 -0.22 -1.99 -15.05
CA LEU A 89 -1.13 -1.12 -14.30
C LEU A 89 -0.34 0.10 -13.81
N THR A 90 -0.97 1.25 -13.77
CA THR A 90 -0.35 2.50 -13.26
C THR A 90 -0.62 2.73 -11.78
N VAL A 91 -1.61 2.03 -11.22
CA VAL A 91 -2.01 2.16 -9.82
C VAL A 91 -1.74 0.88 -9.07
N SER A 92 -1.00 0.98 -7.97
CA SER A 92 -0.76 -0.13 -7.06
C SER A 92 -1.83 -0.21 -5.98
N LEU A 93 -2.16 -1.43 -5.55
CA LEU A 93 -3.10 -1.66 -4.45
C LEU A 93 -2.37 -1.63 -3.11
N SER A 94 -2.60 -0.60 -2.30
CA SER A 94 -1.98 -0.47 -0.99
C SER A 94 -2.56 -1.44 0.04
N THR A 95 -1.78 -1.81 1.08
CA THR A 95 -2.28 -2.61 2.21
C THR A 95 -3.47 -1.95 2.92
N ARG A 96 -3.54 -0.61 2.94
CA ARG A 96 -4.70 0.11 3.47
C ARG A 96 -5.97 -0.20 2.69
N GLN A 97 -5.92 -0.15 1.36
CA GLN A 97 -7.07 -0.48 0.50
C GLN A 97 -7.49 -1.96 0.66
N VAL A 98 -6.54 -2.86 0.85
CA VAL A 98 -6.83 -4.28 1.16
C VAL A 98 -7.54 -4.41 2.51
N LEU A 99 -7.12 -3.69 3.53
CA LEU A 99 -7.81 -3.67 4.83
C LEU A 99 -9.21 -3.03 4.75
N ASP A 100 -9.37 -1.96 3.96
CA ASP A 100 -10.68 -1.36 3.71
C ASP A 100 -11.61 -2.37 3.02
N ALA A 101 -11.10 -3.11 2.02
CA ALA A 101 -11.83 -4.20 1.38
C ALA A 101 -12.20 -5.32 2.37
N ALA A 102 -11.29 -5.70 3.28
CA ALA A 102 -11.56 -6.70 4.31
C ALA A 102 -12.65 -6.26 5.31
N ALA A 103 -12.81 -4.96 5.54
CA ALA A 103 -13.90 -4.45 6.36
C ALA A 103 -15.29 -4.79 5.76
N TYR A 104 -15.42 -4.75 4.44
CA TYR A 104 -16.66 -5.17 3.75
C TYR A 104 -16.87 -6.69 3.84
N LEU A 105 -15.81 -7.50 3.78
CA LEU A 105 -15.91 -8.94 4.03
C LEU A 105 -16.48 -9.24 5.44
N GLN A 106 -16.05 -8.47 6.45
CA GLN A 106 -16.57 -8.60 7.80
C GLN A 106 -18.07 -8.26 7.90
N LEU A 107 -18.57 -7.36 7.05
CA LEU A 107 -19.99 -7.01 6.94
C LEU A 107 -20.82 -8.07 6.21
N GLY A 108 -20.18 -9.12 5.68
CA GLY A 108 -20.85 -10.25 5.03
C GLY A 108 -20.87 -10.18 3.49
N TYR A 109 -20.23 -9.20 2.88
CA TYR A 109 -20.05 -9.16 1.44
C TYR A 109 -19.14 -10.31 0.97
N SER A 110 -19.39 -10.83 -0.20
CA SER A 110 -18.52 -11.84 -0.83
C SER A 110 -17.24 -11.19 -1.37
N VAL A 111 -16.18 -11.98 -1.53
CA VAL A 111 -14.93 -11.50 -2.15
C VAL A 111 -15.21 -10.90 -3.53
N ARG A 112 -16.09 -11.50 -4.31
CA ARG A 112 -16.45 -11.00 -5.64
C ARG A 112 -17.05 -9.59 -5.59
N GLU A 113 -18.01 -9.35 -4.70
CA GLU A 113 -18.63 -8.03 -4.54
C GLU A 113 -17.60 -6.99 -4.10
N VAL A 114 -16.77 -7.36 -3.12
CA VAL A 114 -15.72 -6.47 -2.61
C VAL A 114 -14.70 -6.11 -3.70
N VAL A 115 -14.31 -7.08 -4.51
CA VAL A 115 -13.37 -6.85 -5.62
C VAL A 115 -13.99 -5.92 -6.67
N GLU A 116 -15.22 -6.17 -7.08
CA GLU A 116 -15.89 -5.35 -8.09
C GLU A 116 -16.13 -3.92 -7.62
N GLU A 117 -16.62 -3.74 -6.40
CA GLU A 117 -17.10 -2.44 -5.91
C GLU A 117 -16.02 -1.61 -5.19
N VAL A 118 -14.98 -2.26 -4.66
CA VAL A 118 -13.96 -1.57 -3.86
C VAL A 118 -12.59 -1.56 -4.55
N ILE A 119 -12.17 -2.69 -5.14
CA ILE A 119 -10.82 -2.81 -5.70
C ILE A 119 -10.78 -2.32 -7.14
N LEU A 120 -11.64 -2.83 -8.01
CA LEU A 120 -11.60 -2.54 -9.43
C LEU A 120 -11.98 -1.10 -9.77
N THR A 121 -12.67 -0.41 -8.88
CA THR A 121 -12.99 1.01 -9.02
C THR A 121 -11.76 1.94 -8.96
N ASN A 122 -10.63 1.44 -8.45
CA ASN A 122 -9.37 2.19 -8.48
C ASN A 122 -8.75 2.28 -9.89
N TYR A 123 -9.15 1.41 -10.82
CA TYR A 123 -8.64 1.35 -12.18
C TYR A 123 -9.61 2.05 -13.13
N VAL A 124 -9.41 3.35 -13.33
CA VAL A 124 -10.31 4.20 -14.14
C VAL A 124 -10.02 4.13 -15.64
N ILE A 125 -8.83 3.70 -16.03
CA ILE A 125 -8.45 3.52 -17.44
C ILE A 125 -9.01 2.19 -17.94
N ALA A 126 -9.82 2.23 -18.99
CA ALA A 126 -10.54 1.05 -19.49
C ALA A 126 -9.61 -0.15 -19.80
N GLY A 127 -8.42 0.10 -20.39
CA GLY A 127 -7.43 -0.94 -20.64
C GLY A 127 -6.89 -1.59 -19.36
N GLU A 128 -6.58 -0.80 -18.35
CA GLU A 128 -6.11 -1.28 -17.05
C GLU A 128 -7.21 -2.03 -16.29
N GLN A 129 -8.45 -1.57 -16.38
CA GLN A 129 -9.57 -2.25 -15.76
C GLN A 129 -9.78 -3.65 -16.35
N LEU A 130 -9.58 -3.84 -17.65
CA LEU A 130 -9.62 -5.16 -18.29
C LEU A 130 -8.49 -6.06 -17.78
N VAL A 131 -7.27 -5.54 -17.68
CA VAL A 131 -6.12 -6.28 -17.12
C VAL A 131 -6.40 -6.67 -15.67
N ALA A 132 -6.84 -5.74 -14.83
CA ALA A 132 -7.15 -6.01 -13.44
C ALA A 132 -8.26 -7.06 -13.29
N ARG A 133 -9.34 -6.97 -14.09
CA ARG A 133 -10.41 -7.98 -14.12
C ARG A 133 -9.90 -9.38 -14.50
N SER A 134 -9.03 -9.46 -15.49
CA SER A 134 -8.49 -10.76 -15.93
C SER A 134 -7.63 -11.41 -14.82
N LEU A 135 -6.85 -10.62 -14.09
CA LEU A 135 -6.04 -11.08 -12.97
C LEU A 135 -6.88 -11.59 -11.81
N VAL A 136 -7.93 -10.87 -11.47
CA VAL A 136 -8.85 -11.25 -10.39
C VAL A 136 -9.59 -12.57 -10.69
N GLN A 137 -9.90 -12.86 -11.95
CA GLN A 137 -10.56 -14.11 -12.35
C GLN A 137 -9.65 -15.35 -12.26
N MET A 138 -8.35 -15.18 -12.04
CA MET A 138 -7.39 -16.27 -11.86
C MET A 138 -7.38 -16.85 -10.44
N VAL A 139 -8.01 -16.19 -9.48
CA VAL A 139 -8.07 -16.53 -8.05
C VAL A 139 -9.50 -16.93 -7.66
#